data_663ccb03e1adaeecc1c6ee28fa94a00c
#
_entry.id   663ccb03e1adaeecc1c6ee28fa94a00c
#
_cell.length_a   1.000
_cell.length_b   1.000
_cell.length_c   1.000
_cell.angle_alpha   90.00
_cell.angle_beta   90.00
_cell.angle_gamma   90.00
#
_symmetry.space_group_name_H-M   'P 1'
#
loop_
_entity.id
_entity.type
_entity.pdbx_description
1 polymer ?
#
loop_
_entity_poly.entity_id
_entity_poly.type
_entity_poly.pdbx_seq_one_letter_code
_entity_poly.pdbx_strand_id
1 'polypeptide(L)'
;VPDPRDQSALEIKIQNQFVSPPSKVSIFYRVIDGFGNPIAGLLEDEFTIYEKGRNDVEFNLISRDEADRVISDNKDIFRYNVVLLLDLSGSVIANDLDALKVSATQFVTNLLDTQNNSTKIGIYWFDGLDLLHELIGPTENLDLLTNAIDGMNKNMSTDKSTDLYGAILKGTVKAQDAIEVNIASGYQAAASIITFTDGTDQAARHLRTDAIEAVRLASGSIDYYTIGLGNEIDLDVLTALGPKSSLSANNPDELSTKFSEISDNIYNEANSFYLFEYCTPKRDGSGTNELRIEVETALGSGAVNTTFDATGFQSGSCELF
;
A
#
# COMPACT_ATOMS: atom_id res chain seq x y z
N VAL A 1 -9.10 11.51 -20.17
CA VAL A 1 -7.91 10.82 -19.62
C VAL A 1 -6.73 11.72 -19.96
N PRO A 2 -5.93 12.19 -18.97
CA PRO A 2 -4.74 13.00 -19.25
C PRO A 2 -3.79 12.26 -20.20
N ASP A 3 -3.01 13.01 -20.99
CA ASP A 3 -1.95 12.42 -21.80
C ASP A 3 -0.94 11.76 -20.85
N PRO A 4 -0.65 10.45 -20.95
CA PRO A 4 0.29 9.77 -20.06
C PRO A 4 1.73 10.30 -20.15
N ARG A 5 2.00 11.29 -21.00
CA ARG A 5 3.27 11.99 -21.11
C ARG A 5 3.28 13.34 -20.37
N ASP A 6 2.15 13.77 -19.83
CA ASP A 6 2.07 14.99 -19.03
C ASP A 6 2.48 14.70 -17.58
N GLN A 7 3.71 15.02 -17.24
CA GLN A 7 4.28 14.83 -15.89
C GLN A 7 3.55 15.68 -14.83
N SER A 8 2.78 16.69 -15.24
CA SER A 8 2.02 17.56 -14.35
C SER A 8 0.58 17.06 -14.09
N ALA A 9 0.16 15.96 -14.73
CA ALA A 9 -1.18 15.40 -14.51
C ALA A 9 -1.22 14.56 -13.24
N LEU A 10 -2.07 14.94 -12.29
CA LEU A 10 -2.39 14.14 -11.11
C LEU A 10 -3.71 13.39 -11.31
N GLU A 11 -3.79 12.18 -10.79
CA GLU A 11 -5.01 11.38 -10.80
C GLU A 11 -5.49 11.13 -9.37
N ILE A 12 -6.73 11.50 -9.08
CA ILE A 12 -7.39 11.19 -7.80
C ILE A 12 -8.18 9.90 -7.99
N LYS A 13 -7.80 8.84 -7.25
CA LYS A 13 -8.46 7.53 -7.29
C LYS A 13 -9.30 7.33 -6.03
N ILE A 14 -10.62 7.47 -6.16
CA ILE A 14 -11.55 7.19 -5.06
C ILE A 14 -11.54 5.69 -4.77
N GLN A 15 -11.28 5.34 -3.51
CA GLN A 15 -11.25 3.97 -3.02
C GLN A 15 -12.56 3.59 -2.34
N ASN A 16 -13.13 4.53 -1.58
CA ASN A 16 -14.39 4.34 -0.88
C ASN A 16 -15.08 5.68 -0.62
N GLN A 17 -16.38 5.64 -0.36
CA GLN A 17 -17.18 6.81 -0.09
C GLN A 17 -18.34 6.44 0.84
N PHE A 18 -18.57 7.27 1.85
CA PHE A 18 -19.69 7.11 2.76
C PHE A 18 -20.36 8.43 3.04
N VAL A 19 -21.64 8.36 3.41
CA VAL A 19 -22.42 9.49 3.85
C VAL A 19 -23.03 9.20 5.22
N SER A 20 -23.15 10.23 6.04
CA SER A 20 -23.76 10.11 7.37
C SER A 20 -24.67 11.30 7.65
N PRO A 21 -25.92 11.08 8.11
CA PRO A 21 -26.77 12.16 8.58
C PRO A 21 -26.07 12.94 9.73
N PRO A 22 -26.32 14.26 9.83
CA PRO A 22 -27.29 15.01 9.04
C PRO A 22 -26.78 15.43 7.66
N SER A 23 -25.47 15.50 7.39
CA SER A 23 -24.95 16.02 6.13
C SER A 23 -23.46 15.74 5.89
N LYS A 24 -22.88 14.74 6.57
CA LYS A 24 -21.45 14.42 6.41
C LYS A 24 -21.23 13.56 5.17
N VAL A 25 -20.25 13.95 4.36
CA VAL A 25 -19.73 13.20 3.22
C VAL A 25 -18.26 12.90 3.50
N SER A 26 -17.90 11.63 3.44
CA SER A 26 -16.55 11.15 3.68
C SER A 26 -16.06 10.41 2.43
N ILE A 27 -14.90 10.79 1.91
CA ILE A 27 -14.31 10.22 0.70
C ILE A 27 -12.90 9.77 1.01
N PHE A 28 -12.66 8.48 0.87
CA PHE A 28 -11.35 7.89 0.97
C PHE A 28 -10.77 7.72 -0.43
N TYR A 29 -9.63 8.35 -0.69
CA TYR A 29 -8.99 8.35 -2.01
C TYR A 29 -7.48 8.38 -1.88
N ARG A 30 -6.80 8.10 -2.99
CA ARG A 30 -5.36 8.33 -3.15
C ARG A 30 -5.09 9.24 -4.34
N VAL A 31 -3.92 9.89 -4.31
CA VAL A 31 -3.42 10.72 -5.41
C VAL A 31 -2.17 10.09 -5.99
N ILE A 32 -2.11 9.98 -7.30
CA ILE A 32 -0.96 9.48 -8.05
C ILE A 32 -0.58 10.46 -9.17
N ASP A 33 0.68 10.41 -9.60
CA ASP A 33 1.14 11.13 -10.78
C ASP A 33 0.75 10.44 -12.09
N GLY A 34 1.08 11.07 -13.23
CA GLY A 34 0.82 10.53 -14.55
C GLY A 34 1.55 9.21 -14.88
N PHE A 35 2.51 8.79 -14.06
CA PHE A 35 3.23 7.52 -14.15
C PHE A 35 2.67 6.45 -13.21
N GLY A 36 1.71 6.80 -12.35
CA GLY A 36 1.14 5.92 -11.35
C GLY A 36 1.89 5.90 -10.02
N ASN A 37 2.86 6.80 -9.82
CA ASN A 37 3.55 6.91 -8.53
C ASN A 37 2.66 7.63 -7.51
N PRO A 38 2.66 7.18 -6.26
CA PRO A 38 1.88 7.79 -5.20
C PRO A 38 2.40 9.18 -4.84
N ILE A 39 1.48 10.12 -4.57
CA ILE A 39 1.79 11.46 -4.07
C ILE A 39 1.38 11.54 -2.61
N ALA A 40 2.38 11.64 -1.75
CA ALA A 40 2.21 11.77 -0.30
C ALA A 40 2.34 13.23 0.17
N GLY A 41 1.85 13.52 1.37
CA GLY A 41 2.08 14.79 2.08
C GLY A 41 1.28 15.98 1.56
N LEU A 42 0.19 15.74 0.81
CA LEU A 42 -0.68 16.81 0.34
C LEU A 42 -1.46 17.45 1.50
N LEU A 43 -1.59 18.76 1.44
CA LEU A 43 -2.27 19.57 2.44
C LEU A 43 -3.71 19.90 2.01
N GLU A 44 -4.53 20.24 2.99
CA GLU A 44 -5.94 20.56 2.75
C GLU A 44 -6.17 21.73 1.78
N ASP A 45 -5.28 22.71 1.77
CA ASP A 45 -5.36 23.90 0.90
C ASP A 45 -5.01 23.61 -0.57
N GLU A 46 -4.42 22.46 -0.86
CA GLU A 46 -4.16 21.98 -2.21
C GLU A 46 -5.41 21.36 -2.86
N PHE A 47 -6.49 21.20 -2.10
CA PHE A 47 -7.74 20.63 -2.60
C PHE A 47 -8.86 21.66 -2.68
N THR A 48 -9.59 21.64 -3.78
CA THR A 48 -10.80 22.43 -4.00
C THR A 48 -12.00 21.52 -4.26
N ILE A 49 -13.15 21.87 -3.68
CA ILE A 49 -14.37 21.08 -3.77
C ILE A 49 -15.45 21.88 -4.46
N TYR A 50 -16.15 21.20 -5.34
CA TYR A 50 -17.35 21.71 -5.99
C TYR A 50 -18.46 20.69 -5.83
N GLU A 51 -19.65 21.15 -5.53
CA GLU A 51 -20.83 20.32 -5.39
C GLU A 51 -21.97 20.83 -6.27
N LYS A 52 -22.69 19.88 -6.85
CA LYS A 52 -23.90 20.16 -7.62
C LYS A 52 -25.03 19.34 -7.04
N GLY A 53 -25.97 20.02 -6.39
CA GLY A 53 -27.20 19.44 -5.88
C GLY A 53 -28.23 19.26 -6.99
N ARG A 54 -29.35 18.63 -6.66
CA ARG A 54 -30.43 18.29 -7.59
C ARG A 54 -30.94 19.47 -8.42
N ASN A 55 -31.02 20.65 -7.83
CA ASN A 55 -31.58 21.83 -8.46
C ASN A 55 -30.53 22.76 -9.10
N ASP A 56 -29.23 22.39 -9.01
CA ASP A 56 -28.17 23.19 -9.58
C ASP A 56 -27.98 22.87 -11.06
N VAL A 57 -27.72 23.88 -11.87
CA VAL A 57 -27.38 23.70 -13.27
C VAL A 57 -25.91 23.39 -13.44
N GLU A 58 -25.05 23.96 -12.58
CA GLU A 58 -23.60 23.87 -12.62
C GLU A 58 -23.03 23.48 -11.25
N PHE A 59 -21.77 23.11 -11.25
CA PHE A 59 -21.02 22.90 -10.01
C PHE A 59 -20.79 24.23 -9.29
N ASN A 60 -21.06 24.25 -7.99
CA ASN A 60 -20.81 25.39 -7.12
C ASN A 60 -19.58 25.09 -6.25
N LEU A 61 -18.67 26.04 -6.16
CA LEU A 61 -17.56 25.98 -5.23
C LEU A 61 -18.10 25.90 -3.80
N ILE A 62 -17.63 24.96 -3.03
CA ILE A 62 -17.89 24.86 -1.60
C ILE A 62 -16.71 25.48 -0.87
N SER A 63 -16.91 26.70 -0.37
CA SER A 63 -15.90 27.43 0.38
C SER A 63 -15.78 26.90 1.82
N ARG A 64 -14.66 27.22 2.48
CA ARG A 64 -14.47 26.88 3.91
C ARG A 64 -15.48 27.61 4.82
N ASP A 65 -15.99 28.75 4.40
CA ASP A 65 -16.98 29.49 5.17
C ASP A 65 -18.39 28.87 5.06
N GLU A 66 -18.64 28.08 4.01
CA GLU A 66 -19.94 27.44 3.78
C GLU A 66 -20.01 26.02 4.34
N ALA A 67 -18.88 25.34 4.41
CA ALA A 67 -18.82 23.98 4.91
C ALA A 67 -17.51 23.71 5.65
N ASP A 68 -17.64 23.25 6.89
CA ASP A 68 -16.51 22.64 7.60
C ASP A 68 -15.99 21.48 6.80
N ARG A 69 -14.68 21.39 6.66
CA ARG A 69 -14.00 20.30 5.97
C ARG A 69 -12.67 19.97 6.64
N VAL A 70 -12.25 18.75 6.49
CA VAL A 70 -10.97 18.26 6.96
C VAL A 70 -10.39 17.26 5.97
N ILE A 71 -9.08 17.31 5.78
CA ILE A 71 -8.31 16.20 5.23
C ILE A 71 -7.54 15.62 6.39
N SER A 72 -7.93 14.43 6.80
CA SER A 72 -7.26 13.75 7.89
C SER A 72 -6.07 12.96 7.37
N ASP A 73 -4.98 12.96 8.12
CA ASP A 73 -4.01 11.88 8.06
C ASP A 73 -4.77 10.57 8.17
N ASN A 74 -4.45 9.61 7.32
CA ASN A 74 -5.17 8.34 7.22
C ASN A 74 -5.05 7.43 8.47
N LYS A 75 -4.33 7.84 9.51
CA LYS A 75 -3.97 7.02 10.69
C LYS A 75 -5.15 6.44 11.44
N ASP A 76 -6.25 7.18 11.52
CA ASP A 76 -7.42 6.76 12.31
C ASP A 76 -8.36 5.81 11.56
N ILE A 77 -8.23 5.76 10.23
CA ILE A 77 -9.16 5.00 9.38
C ILE A 77 -8.49 4.02 8.44
N PHE A 78 -7.19 4.10 8.26
CA PHE A 78 -6.44 3.28 7.32
C PHE A 78 -5.33 2.48 8.01
N ARG A 79 -5.12 1.26 7.53
CA ARG A 79 -4.03 0.37 7.97
C ARG A 79 -3.27 -0.15 6.77
N TYR A 80 -1.96 0.00 6.80
CA TYR A 80 -1.08 -0.56 5.80
C TYR A 80 -0.34 -1.78 6.34
N ASN A 81 -0.35 -2.87 5.58
CA ASN A 81 0.26 -4.13 6.01
C ASN A 81 1.44 -4.46 5.08
N VAL A 82 2.57 -4.77 5.65
CA VAL A 82 3.77 -5.18 4.92
C VAL A 82 4.08 -6.62 5.26
N VAL A 83 4.15 -7.47 4.24
CA VAL A 83 4.55 -8.88 4.34
C VAL A 83 5.93 -9.01 3.70
N LEU A 84 6.94 -9.22 4.52
CA LEU A 84 8.32 -9.41 4.08
C LEU A 84 8.61 -10.92 4.00
N LEU A 85 8.92 -11.42 2.80
CA LEU A 85 9.23 -12.80 2.50
C LEU A 85 10.74 -12.93 2.24
N LEU A 86 11.44 -13.65 3.10
CA LEU A 86 12.89 -13.82 3.04
C LEU A 86 13.25 -15.25 2.63
N ASP A 87 13.93 -15.39 1.52
CA ASP A 87 14.53 -16.66 1.10
C ASP A 87 15.66 -17.02 2.08
N LEU A 88 15.54 -18.17 2.73
CA LEU A 88 16.58 -18.78 3.56
C LEU A 88 17.01 -20.15 2.99
N SER A 89 17.07 -20.26 1.67
CA SER A 89 17.65 -21.39 0.97
C SER A 89 19.15 -21.58 1.28
N GLY A 90 19.70 -22.66 0.79
CA GLY A 90 21.07 -23.03 1.13
C GLY A 90 22.15 -22.03 0.73
N SER A 91 21.99 -21.33 -0.39
CA SER A 91 22.91 -20.31 -0.89
C SER A 91 22.89 -19.06 -0.02
N VAL A 92 21.70 -18.53 0.29
CA VAL A 92 21.53 -17.35 1.16
C VAL A 92 22.12 -17.60 2.54
N ILE A 93 21.78 -18.75 3.16
CA ILE A 93 22.30 -19.10 4.48
C ILE A 93 23.83 -19.24 4.49
N ALA A 94 24.41 -19.76 3.42
CA ALA A 94 25.85 -19.97 3.35
C ALA A 94 26.63 -18.67 3.15
N ASN A 95 26.11 -17.75 2.33
CA ASN A 95 26.89 -16.64 1.78
C ASN A 95 26.35 -15.25 2.17
N ASP A 96 25.03 -15.10 2.27
CA ASP A 96 24.39 -13.78 2.23
C ASP A 96 23.56 -13.43 3.47
N LEU A 97 23.45 -14.35 4.44
CA LEU A 97 22.60 -14.19 5.62
C LEU A 97 22.88 -12.90 6.42
N ASP A 98 24.15 -12.55 6.62
CA ASP A 98 24.52 -11.36 7.39
C ASP A 98 24.13 -10.07 6.64
N ALA A 99 24.34 -10.01 5.31
CA ALA A 99 23.92 -8.89 4.49
C ALA A 99 22.38 -8.77 4.43
N LEU A 100 21.69 -9.89 4.33
CA LEU A 100 20.23 -9.93 4.39
C LEU A 100 19.70 -9.40 5.72
N LYS A 101 20.27 -9.79 6.85
CA LYS A 101 19.91 -9.29 8.19
C LYS A 101 20.08 -7.78 8.28
N VAL A 102 21.23 -7.26 7.84
CA VAL A 102 21.50 -5.81 7.83
C VAL A 102 20.48 -5.08 6.96
N SER A 103 20.22 -5.57 5.76
CA SER A 103 19.29 -4.94 4.81
C SER A 103 17.84 -4.99 5.27
N ALA A 104 17.41 -6.12 5.83
CA ALA A 104 16.06 -6.26 6.40
C ALA A 104 15.86 -5.38 7.64
N THR A 105 16.89 -5.26 8.49
CA THR A 105 16.86 -4.34 9.64
C THR A 105 16.73 -2.88 9.19
N GLN A 106 17.52 -2.47 8.20
CA GLN A 106 17.43 -1.13 7.62
C GLN A 106 16.04 -0.86 7.03
N PHE A 107 15.48 -1.84 6.31
CA PHE A 107 14.16 -1.75 5.72
C PHE A 107 13.07 -1.50 6.76
N VAL A 108 12.99 -2.32 7.82
CA VAL A 108 11.97 -2.15 8.86
C VAL A 108 12.16 -0.86 9.65
N THR A 109 13.42 -0.44 9.85
CA THR A 109 13.74 0.83 10.51
C THR A 109 13.25 2.01 9.67
N ASN A 110 13.57 2.06 8.38
CA ASN A 110 13.15 3.12 7.48
C ASN A 110 11.63 3.26 7.41
N LEU A 111 10.89 2.13 7.38
CA LEU A 111 9.43 2.16 7.31
C LEU A 111 8.75 2.62 8.60
N LEU A 112 9.32 2.32 9.77
CA LEU A 112 8.70 2.61 11.05
C LEU A 112 9.25 3.85 11.76
N ASP A 113 10.43 4.35 11.38
CA ASP A 113 11.04 5.57 11.94
C ASP A 113 10.27 6.85 11.57
N THR A 114 9.50 6.78 10.52
CA THR A 114 8.56 7.83 10.14
C THR A 114 7.33 7.74 11.06
N GLN A 115 6.91 8.84 11.66
CA GLN A 115 5.83 8.94 12.68
C GLN A 115 4.45 8.42 12.22
N ASN A 116 4.39 7.50 11.26
CA ASN A 116 3.17 6.94 10.72
C ASN A 116 2.84 5.58 11.34
N ASN A 117 2.07 5.57 12.42
CA ASN A 117 1.66 4.38 13.17
C ASN A 117 0.58 3.53 12.47
N SER A 118 0.32 3.73 11.17
CA SER A 118 -0.67 2.94 10.43
C SER A 118 -0.10 1.68 9.78
N THR A 119 1.23 1.53 9.77
CA THR A 119 1.93 0.43 9.09
C THR A 119 2.30 -0.67 10.07
N LYS A 120 1.94 -1.92 9.75
CA LYS A 120 2.38 -3.13 10.45
C LYS A 120 3.20 -3.99 9.51
N ILE A 121 4.30 -4.57 10.03
CA ILE A 121 5.21 -5.41 9.28
C ILE A 121 5.16 -6.82 9.86
N GLY A 122 4.85 -7.83 9.04
CA GLY A 122 5.04 -9.24 9.33
C GLY A 122 6.22 -9.77 8.53
N ILE A 123 7.10 -10.54 9.17
CA ILE A 123 8.27 -11.13 8.52
C ILE A 123 8.12 -12.63 8.49
N TYR A 124 8.27 -13.19 7.32
CA TYR A 124 8.19 -14.61 7.05
C TYR A 124 9.41 -15.04 6.26
N TRP A 125 9.78 -16.31 6.38
CA TRP A 125 10.85 -16.88 5.59
C TRP A 125 10.43 -18.19 4.95
N PHE A 126 11.11 -18.56 3.89
CA PHE A 126 10.89 -19.80 3.16
C PHE A 126 12.20 -20.45 2.74
N ASP A 127 12.14 -21.76 2.51
CA ASP A 127 13.19 -22.59 1.93
C ASP A 127 12.53 -23.53 0.89
N GLY A 128 13.06 -24.74 0.69
CA GLY A 128 12.48 -25.72 -0.23
C GLY A 128 11.26 -26.45 0.31
N LEU A 129 10.87 -26.26 1.56
CA LEU A 129 9.66 -26.88 2.12
C LEU A 129 8.40 -26.17 1.59
N ASP A 130 7.31 -26.94 1.44
CA ASP A 130 5.98 -26.37 1.14
C ASP A 130 5.37 -25.69 2.38
N LEU A 131 6.10 -24.74 2.93
CA LEU A 131 5.75 -24.04 4.17
C LEU A 131 6.28 -22.60 4.14
N LEU A 132 5.44 -21.65 4.55
CA LEU A 132 5.87 -20.31 4.87
C LEU A 132 6.02 -20.20 6.39
N HIS A 133 7.25 -20.02 6.84
CA HIS A 133 7.58 -19.93 8.25
C HIS A 133 7.40 -18.51 8.76
N GLU A 134 6.74 -18.35 9.90
CA GLU A 134 6.61 -17.05 10.53
C GLU A 134 7.86 -16.76 11.38
N LEU A 135 8.58 -15.69 11.05
CA LEU A 135 9.64 -15.17 11.91
C LEU A 135 9.03 -14.30 13.00
N ILE A 136 8.13 -13.41 12.61
CA ILE A 136 7.31 -12.59 13.50
C ILE A 136 6.03 -12.15 12.77
N GLY A 137 4.87 -12.23 13.45
CA GLY A 137 3.59 -11.74 12.94
C GLY A 137 3.52 -10.23 12.82
N PRO A 138 2.46 -9.69 12.18
CA PRO A 138 2.33 -8.25 11.90
C PRO A 138 2.39 -7.39 13.18
N THR A 139 3.39 -6.50 13.26
CA THR A 139 3.61 -5.59 14.39
C THR A 139 4.17 -4.25 13.92
N GLU A 140 3.94 -3.19 14.70
CA GLU A 140 4.55 -1.87 14.56
C GLU A 140 5.73 -1.65 15.52
N ASN A 141 6.05 -2.66 16.31
CA ASN A 141 7.14 -2.59 17.29
C ASN A 141 8.48 -2.90 16.64
N LEU A 142 9.29 -1.85 16.42
CA LEU A 142 10.60 -1.95 15.79
C LEU A 142 11.57 -2.87 16.55
N ASP A 143 11.56 -2.84 17.89
CA ASP A 143 12.46 -3.68 18.70
C ASP A 143 12.14 -5.17 18.52
N LEU A 144 10.85 -5.53 18.42
CA LEU A 144 10.46 -6.91 18.17
C LEU A 144 10.88 -7.37 16.77
N LEU A 145 10.72 -6.52 15.76
CA LEU A 145 11.13 -6.83 14.38
C LEU A 145 12.65 -7.01 14.27
N THR A 146 13.42 -6.06 14.79
CA THR A 146 14.89 -6.11 14.75
C THR A 146 15.44 -7.29 15.53
N ASN A 147 14.89 -7.60 16.71
CA ASN A 147 15.28 -8.77 17.48
C ASN A 147 14.96 -10.09 16.74
N ALA A 148 13.82 -10.16 16.05
CA ALA A 148 13.46 -11.33 15.24
C ALA A 148 14.45 -11.52 14.08
N ILE A 149 14.80 -10.45 13.36
CA ILE A 149 15.79 -10.47 12.28
C ILE A 149 17.17 -10.89 12.83
N ASP A 150 17.57 -10.35 13.97
CA ASP A 150 18.85 -10.69 14.59
C ASP A 150 18.91 -12.17 15.01
N GLY A 151 17.77 -12.75 15.38
CA GLY A 151 17.63 -14.17 15.71
C GLY A 151 17.78 -15.13 14.52
N MET A 152 17.74 -14.66 13.27
CA MET A 152 17.95 -15.53 12.10
C MET A 152 19.35 -16.17 12.15
N ASN A 153 19.42 -17.46 11.85
CA ASN A 153 20.67 -18.21 11.94
C ASN A 153 20.72 -19.37 10.93
N LYS A 154 21.89 -19.94 10.77
CA LYS A 154 22.20 -20.96 9.76
C LYS A 154 21.49 -22.31 9.96
N ASN A 155 20.83 -22.53 11.10
CA ASN A 155 20.14 -23.78 11.39
C ASN A 155 18.62 -23.72 11.16
N MET A 156 18.10 -22.59 10.69
CA MET A 156 16.66 -22.42 10.48
C MET A 156 16.15 -23.26 9.31
N SER A 157 16.84 -23.19 8.18
CA SER A 157 16.46 -23.97 7.00
C SER A 157 16.86 -25.44 7.13
N THR A 158 15.96 -26.30 6.71
CA THR A 158 16.16 -27.74 6.65
C THR A 158 16.10 -28.30 5.23
N ASP A 159 15.61 -27.54 4.27
CA ASP A 159 15.62 -27.85 2.84
C ASP A 159 16.36 -26.72 2.08
N LYS A 160 17.46 -27.08 1.43
CA LYS A 160 18.36 -26.11 0.79
C LYS A 160 17.83 -25.54 -0.53
N SER A 161 16.77 -26.12 -1.09
CA SER A 161 16.14 -25.61 -2.29
C SER A 161 15.23 -24.40 -2.00
N THR A 162 14.60 -23.84 -3.01
CA THR A 162 13.81 -22.61 -2.94
C THR A 162 12.39 -22.87 -3.43
N ASP A 163 11.36 -22.73 -2.60
CA ASP A 163 9.91 -22.74 -2.96
C ASP A 163 9.40 -21.30 -3.15
N LEU A 164 9.94 -20.61 -4.17
CA LEU A 164 9.61 -19.22 -4.44
C LEU A 164 8.11 -19.03 -4.77
N TYR A 165 7.57 -19.92 -5.61
CA TYR A 165 6.16 -19.80 -6.02
C TYR A 165 5.22 -20.09 -4.85
N GLY A 166 5.54 -21.08 -4.00
CA GLY A 166 4.79 -21.34 -2.79
C GLY A 166 4.86 -20.20 -1.77
N ALA A 167 6.01 -19.54 -1.66
CA ALA A 167 6.16 -18.37 -0.81
C ALA A 167 5.26 -17.22 -1.26
N ILE A 168 5.19 -16.92 -2.55
CA ILE A 168 4.28 -15.90 -3.12
C ILE A 168 2.82 -16.27 -2.85
N LEU A 169 2.40 -17.49 -3.13
CA LEU A 169 1.02 -17.95 -2.91
C LEU A 169 0.60 -17.80 -1.44
N LYS A 170 1.44 -18.28 -0.52
CA LYS A 170 1.17 -18.25 0.92
C LYS A 170 1.31 -16.82 1.49
N GLY A 171 2.26 -16.03 0.98
CA GLY A 171 2.42 -14.62 1.33
C GLY A 171 1.19 -13.78 0.90
N THR A 172 0.62 -14.08 -0.26
CA THR A 172 -0.63 -13.45 -0.72
C THR A 172 -1.77 -13.70 0.26
N VAL A 173 -1.93 -14.95 0.73
CA VAL A 173 -2.94 -15.27 1.75
C VAL A 173 -2.68 -14.48 3.05
N LYS A 174 -1.42 -14.40 3.52
CA LYS A 174 -1.08 -13.60 4.72
C LYS A 174 -1.44 -12.12 4.58
N ALA A 175 -1.20 -11.54 3.42
CA ALA A 175 -1.55 -10.14 3.15
C ALA A 175 -3.07 -9.94 3.09
N GLN A 176 -3.81 -10.87 2.46
CA GLN A 176 -5.27 -10.85 2.40
C GLN A 176 -5.88 -10.97 3.80
N ASP A 177 -5.42 -11.93 4.61
CA ASP A 177 -5.86 -12.10 6.00
C ASP A 177 -5.67 -10.81 6.81
N ALA A 178 -4.51 -10.13 6.64
CA ALA A 178 -4.22 -8.88 7.34
C ALA A 178 -5.15 -7.74 6.90
N ILE A 179 -5.47 -7.64 5.61
CA ILE A 179 -6.46 -6.69 5.08
C ILE A 179 -7.83 -6.98 5.66
N GLU A 180 -8.30 -8.24 5.62
CA GLU A 180 -9.62 -8.63 6.10
C GLU A 180 -9.80 -8.35 7.60
N VAL A 181 -8.79 -8.64 8.42
CA VAL A 181 -8.80 -8.35 9.86
C VAL A 181 -8.96 -6.84 10.13
N ASN A 182 -8.26 -6.01 9.36
CA ASN A 182 -8.37 -4.56 9.52
C ASN A 182 -9.74 -4.04 9.05
N ILE A 183 -10.26 -4.53 7.93
CA ILE A 183 -11.60 -4.17 7.43
C ILE A 183 -12.68 -4.60 8.44
N ALA A 184 -12.59 -5.81 8.99
CA ALA A 184 -13.51 -6.28 10.02
C ALA A 184 -13.46 -5.44 11.31
N SER A 185 -12.33 -4.76 11.55
CA SER A 185 -12.15 -3.83 12.67
C SER A 185 -12.58 -2.39 12.36
N GLY A 186 -13.16 -2.16 11.17
CA GLY A 186 -13.69 -0.86 10.75
C GLY A 186 -12.70 0.05 10.03
N TYR A 187 -11.49 -0.45 9.69
CA TYR A 187 -10.49 0.32 8.95
C TYR A 187 -10.58 0.06 7.45
N GLN A 188 -10.14 1.03 6.66
CA GLN A 188 -9.70 0.78 5.29
C GLN A 188 -8.31 0.12 5.35
N ALA A 189 -7.99 -0.75 4.41
CA ALA A 189 -6.70 -1.45 4.45
C ALA A 189 -6.14 -1.75 3.06
N ALA A 190 -4.81 -1.73 2.97
CA ALA A 190 -4.05 -2.21 1.82
C ALA A 190 -2.80 -2.95 2.32
N ALA A 191 -2.08 -3.61 1.40
CA ALA A 191 -0.86 -4.31 1.75
C ALA A 191 0.19 -4.24 0.65
N SER A 192 1.45 -4.50 1.05
CA SER A 192 2.55 -4.83 0.15
C SER A 192 3.19 -6.15 0.53
N ILE A 193 3.61 -6.89 -0.48
CA ILE A 193 4.46 -8.07 -0.33
C ILE A 193 5.82 -7.76 -0.93
N ILE A 194 6.88 -7.97 -0.15
CA ILE A 194 8.26 -7.81 -0.59
C ILE A 194 8.93 -9.17 -0.51
N THR A 195 9.40 -9.68 -1.64
CA THR A 195 10.05 -10.98 -1.72
C THR A 195 11.52 -10.81 -2.07
N PHE A 196 12.39 -11.30 -1.20
CA PHE A 196 13.82 -11.41 -1.45
C PHE A 196 14.18 -12.86 -1.80
N THR A 197 15.00 -13.05 -2.85
CA THR A 197 15.58 -14.34 -3.24
C THR A 197 16.92 -14.16 -3.95
N ASP A 198 17.81 -15.13 -3.85
CA ASP A 198 19.06 -15.21 -4.59
C ASP A 198 19.04 -16.22 -5.76
N GLY A 199 17.87 -16.84 -5.98
CA GLY A 199 17.74 -17.91 -6.96
C GLY A 199 16.40 -17.98 -7.68
N THR A 200 16.24 -19.06 -8.42
CA THR A 200 14.97 -19.44 -9.07
C THR A 200 14.24 -20.47 -8.23
N ASP A 201 12.96 -20.71 -8.52
CA ASP A 201 12.22 -21.80 -7.89
C ASP A 201 12.86 -23.16 -8.22
N GLN A 202 13.37 -23.85 -7.21
CA GLN A 202 14.05 -25.13 -7.35
C GLN A 202 13.25 -26.28 -6.73
N ALA A 203 12.36 -25.98 -5.78
CA ALA A 203 11.55 -26.99 -5.11
C ALA A 203 10.49 -27.61 -6.02
N ALA A 204 10.07 -26.89 -7.07
CA ALA A 204 9.08 -27.31 -8.06
C ALA A 204 7.76 -27.84 -7.45
N ARG A 205 7.32 -27.24 -6.35
CA ARG A 205 6.10 -27.64 -5.63
C ARG A 205 4.84 -27.00 -6.19
N HIS A 206 4.98 -25.77 -6.70
CA HIS A 206 3.91 -24.96 -7.26
C HIS A 206 4.23 -24.55 -8.68
N LEU A 207 3.20 -24.26 -9.48
CA LEU A 207 3.41 -23.79 -10.84
C LEU A 207 3.69 -22.28 -10.84
N ARG A 208 4.61 -21.85 -11.70
CA ARG A 208 4.87 -20.42 -12.00
C ARG A 208 3.58 -19.68 -12.36
N THR A 209 2.73 -20.31 -13.16
CA THR A 209 1.45 -19.75 -13.63
C THR A 209 0.51 -19.45 -12.47
N ASP A 210 0.49 -20.29 -11.44
CA ASP A 210 -0.40 -20.13 -10.30
C ASP A 210 0.05 -18.94 -9.43
N ALA A 211 1.36 -18.79 -9.23
CA ALA A 211 1.92 -17.64 -8.49
C ALA A 211 1.68 -16.32 -9.24
N ILE A 212 1.91 -16.26 -10.55
CA ILE A 212 1.65 -15.07 -11.36
C ILE A 212 0.15 -14.73 -11.38
N GLU A 213 -0.72 -15.73 -11.47
CA GLU A 213 -2.17 -15.50 -11.45
C GLU A 213 -2.64 -14.99 -10.07
N ALA A 214 -2.09 -15.50 -8.97
CA ALA A 214 -2.38 -14.99 -7.63
C ALA A 214 -1.99 -13.51 -7.49
N VAL A 215 -0.79 -13.14 -7.97
CA VAL A 215 -0.34 -11.74 -8.03
C VAL A 215 -1.31 -10.88 -8.83
N ARG A 216 -1.68 -11.33 -10.04
CA ARG A 216 -2.59 -10.60 -10.94
C ARG A 216 -3.97 -10.38 -10.32
N LEU A 217 -4.52 -11.38 -9.64
CA LEU A 217 -5.85 -11.31 -9.02
C LEU A 217 -5.88 -10.39 -7.79
N ALA A 218 -4.77 -10.34 -7.04
CA ALA A 218 -4.69 -9.58 -5.79
C ALA A 218 -4.14 -8.14 -5.98
N SER A 219 -3.61 -7.80 -7.16
CA SER A 219 -2.94 -6.50 -7.42
C SER A 219 -3.83 -5.25 -7.32
N GLY A 220 -5.14 -5.43 -7.10
CA GLY A 220 -6.06 -4.31 -6.79
C GLY A 220 -5.94 -3.79 -5.35
N SER A 221 -5.47 -4.63 -4.42
CA SER A 221 -5.36 -4.33 -2.99
C SER A 221 -3.98 -4.64 -2.39
N ILE A 222 -3.12 -5.33 -3.12
CA ILE A 222 -1.78 -5.74 -2.70
C ILE A 222 -0.77 -5.33 -3.77
N ASP A 223 0.23 -4.54 -3.37
CA ASP A 223 1.38 -4.21 -4.21
C ASP A 223 2.49 -5.25 -4.00
N TYR A 224 3.08 -5.73 -5.09
CA TYR A 224 4.12 -6.75 -5.06
C TYR A 224 5.46 -6.19 -5.51
N TYR A 225 6.47 -6.44 -4.70
CA TYR A 225 7.86 -6.06 -4.91
C TYR A 225 8.76 -7.28 -4.86
N THR A 226 9.80 -7.32 -5.69
CA THR A 226 10.81 -8.36 -5.65
C THR A 226 12.21 -7.77 -5.59
N ILE A 227 13.10 -8.41 -4.83
CA ILE A 227 14.54 -8.12 -4.78
C ILE A 227 15.27 -9.41 -5.10
N GLY A 228 15.96 -9.43 -6.21
CA GLY A 228 16.83 -10.54 -6.61
C GLY A 228 18.30 -10.24 -6.30
N LEU A 229 19.04 -11.24 -5.84
CA LEU A 229 20.48 -11.13 -5.58
C LEU A 229 21.28 -12.05 -6.51
N GLY A 230 22.32 -11.49 -7.13
CA GLY A 230 23.30 -12.25 -7.92
C GLY A 230 22.80 -12.58 -9.32
N ASN A 231 23.39 -13.63 -9.92
CA ASN A 231 23.22 -13.96 -11.34
C ASN A 231 22.35 -15.21 -11.58
N GLU A 232 21.90 -15.88 -10.51
CA GLU A 232 21.08 -17.12 -10.63
C GLU A 232 19.58 -16.84 -10.64
N ILE A 233 19.20 -15.55 -10.62
CA ILE A 233 17.82 -15.09 -10.66
C ILE A 233 17.26 -15.07 -12.08
N ASP A 234 15.97 -15.33 -12.24
CA ASP A 234 15.21 -15.11 -13.47
C ASP A 234 14.47 -13.75 -13.38
N LEU A 235 15.04 -12.73 -14.02
CA LEU A 235 14.49 -11.35 -13.97
C LEU A 235 13.08 -11.27 -14.57
N ASP A 236 12.74 -12.05 -15.56
CA ASP A 236 11.40 -12.08 -16.16
C ASP A 236 10.38 -12.64 -15.16
N VAL A 237 10.79 -13.67 -14.42
CA VAL A 237 9.96 -14.23 -13.34
C VAL A 237 9.78 -13.21 -12.21
N LEU A 238 10.89 -12.61 -11.74
CA LEU A 238 10.82 -11.62 -10.64
C LEU A 238 9.97 -10.42 -11.04
N THR A 239 10.07 -9.94 -12.28
CA THR A 239 9.23 -8.84 -12.79
C THR A 239 7.75 -9.24 -12.83
N ALA A 240 7.43 -10.47 -13.20
CA ALA A 240 6.06 -10.97 -13.22
C ALA A 240 5.48 -11.16 -11.80
N LEU A 241 6.33 -11.50 -10.80
CA LEU A 241 5.97 -11.67 -9.40
C LEU A 241 5.99 -10.36 -8.60
N GLY A 242 6.73 -9.35 -9.07
CA GLY A 242 6.84 -8.02 -8.49
C GLY A 242 6.45 -6.92 -9.48
N PRO A 243 5.21 -6.88 -9.99
CA PRO A 243 4.81 -5.95 -11.04
C PRO A 243 4.84 -4.47 -10.61
N LYS A 244 4.86 -4.18 -9.31
CA LYS A 244 5.01 -2.80 -8.82
C LYS A 244 6.45 -2.32 -8.95
N SER A 245 7.41 -3.14 -8.53
CA SER A 245 8.85 -2.92 -8.74
C SER A 245 9.62 -4.21 -8.55
N SER A 246 10.52 -4.50 -9.47
CA SER A 246 11.45 -5.62 -9.41
C SER A 246 12.87 -5.11 -9.51
N LEU A 247 13.65 -5.28 -8.45
CA LEU A 247 15.00 -4.77 -8.32
C LEU A 247 16.00 -5.94 -8.29
N SER A 248 17.20 -5.70 -8.81
CA SER A 248 18.31 -6.65 -8.71
C SER A 248 19.53 -6.01 -8.05
N ALA A 249 20.20 -6.78 -7.21
CA ALA A 249 21.49 -6.48 -6.65
C ALA A 249 22.52 -7.46 -7.21
N ASN A 250 23.68 -6.97 -7.67
CA ASN A 250 24.73 -7.83 -8.24
C ASN A 250 25.52 -8.54 -7.14
N ASN A 251 25.52 -7.97 -5.96
CA ASN A 251 26.26 -8.45 -4.80
C ASN A 251 25.56 -8.03 -3.49
N PRO A 252 25.90 -8.64 -2.34
CA PRO A 252 25.26 -8.35 -1.05
C PRO A 252 25.39 -6.90 -0.59
N ASP A 253 26.42 -6.17 -0.99
CA ASP A 253 26.63 -4.78 -0.58
C ASP A 253 25.57 -3.83 -1.17
N GLU A 254 24.97 -4.21 -2.29
CA GLU A 254 23.90 -3.45 -2.94
C GLU A 254 22.52 -3.68 -2.32
N LEU A 255 22.33 -4.75 -1.52
CA LEU A 255 21.02 -5.13 -0.97
C LEU A 255 20.41 -4.02 -0.12
N SER A 256 21.16 -3.39 0.76
CA SER A 256 20.64 -2.31 1.62
C SER A 256 20.09 -1.14 0.80
N THR A 257 20.72 -0.81 -0.33
CA THR A 257 20.22 0.22 -1.25
C THR A 257 18.88 -0.21 -1.87
N LYS A 258 18.76 -1.48 -2.31
CA LYS A 258 17.54 -1.99 -2.93
C LYS A 258 16.38 -2.09 -1.93
N PHE A 259 16.65 -2.52 -0.72
CA PHE A 259 15.65 -2.52 0.34
C PHE A 259 15.22 -1.10 0.73
N SER A 260 16.15 -0.12 0.79
CA SER A 260 15.80 1.28 1.04
C SER A 260 14.95 1.87 -0.07
N GLU A 261 15.26 1.59 -1.33
CA GLU A 261 14.48 2.04 -2.49
C GLU A 261 13.03 1.54 -2.43
N ILE A 262 12.82 0.28 -2.00
CA ILE A 262 11.47 -0.26 -1.81
C ILE A 262 10.80 0.34 -0.57
N SER A 263 11.54 0.56 0.54
CA SER A 263 10.95 1.18 1.72
C SER A 263 10.43 2.59 1.44
N ASP A 264 11.15 3.38 0.64
CA ASP A 264 10.70 4.70 0.22
C ASP A 264 9.43 4.63 -0.65
N ASN A 265 9.36 3.65 -1.57
CA ASN A 265 8.17 3.42 -2.38
C ASN A 265 6.96 3.05 -1.52
N ILE A 266 7.13 2.14 -0.56
CA ILE A 266 6.06 1.71 0.35
C ILE A 266 5.63 2.85 1.27
N TYR A 267 6.59 3.64 1.78
CA TYR A 267 6.28 4.82 2.57
C TYR A 267 5.40 5.82 1.80
N ASN A 268 5.77 6.12 0.56
CA ASN A 268 5.00 7.00 -0.30
C ASN A 268 3.62 6.41 -0.61
N GLU A 269 3.52 5.10 -0.87
CA GLU A 269 2.25 4.42 -1.10
C GLU A 269 1.34 4.52 0.13
N ALA A 270 1.83 4.16 1.30
CA ALA A 270 1.08 4.20 2.56
C ALA A 270 0.59 5.61 2.92
N ASN A 271 1.34 6.66 2.54
CA ASN A 271 1.03 8.05 2.83
C ASN A 271 0.34 8.80 1.67
N SER A 272 0.00 8.12 0.59
CA SER A 272 -0.73 8.70 -0.56
C SER A 272 -2.26 8.58 -0.43
N PHE A 273 -2.75 7.97 0.63
CA PHE A 273 -4.17 7.84 0.92
C PHE A 273 -4.64 8.99 1.81
N TYR A 274 -5.79 9.54 1.48
CA TYR A 274 -6.40 10.67 2.17
C TYR A 274 -7.84 10.37 2.53
N LEU A 275 -8.27 10.78 3.71
CA LEU A 275 -9.69 10.90 4.05
C LEU A 275 -10.07 12.38 3.95
N PHE A 276 -10.95 12.67 3.02
CA PHE A 276 -11.60 13.96 2.94
C PHE A 276 -13.01 13.86 3.52
N GLU A 277 -13.30 14.73 4.47
CA GLU A 277 -14.62 14.86 5.05
C GLU A 277 -15.10 16.30 4.97
N TYR A 278 -16.38 16.47 4.70
CA TYR A 278 -17.03 17.78 4.78
C TYR A 278 -18.50 17.66 5.13
N CYS A 279 -19.04 18.74 5.67
CA CYS A 279 -20.45 18.88 5.97
C CYS A 279 -21.13 19.63 4.82
N THR A 280 -21.81 18.94 3.90
CA THR A 280 -22.41 19.62 2.76
C THR A 280 -23.44 20.67 3.19
N PRO A 281 -23.42 21.88 2.56
CA PRO A 281 -24.48 22.87 2.74
C PRO A 281 -25.79 22.49 1.99
N LYS A 282 -25.73 21.54 1.05
CA LYS A 282 -26.87 21.10 0.22
C LYS A 282 -27.65 19.97 0.90
N ARG A 283 -28.58 20.36 1.77
CA ARG A 283 -29.26 19.48 2.74
C ARG A 283 -30.76 19.36 2.47
N ASP A 284 -31.18 19.37 1.21
CA ASP A 284 -32.62 19.24 0.87
C ASP A 284 -33.16 17.80 0.99
N GLY A 285 -32.25 16.83 1.23
CA GLY A 285 -32.59 15.42 1.44
C GLY A 285 -33.16 14.71 0.21
N SER A 286 -32.96 15.22 -0.98
CA SER A 286 -33.72 14.87 -2.18
C SER A 286 -33.02 13.95 -3.16
N GLY A 287 -32.05 13.15 -2.72
CA GLY A 287 -31.40 12.13 -3.56
C GLY A 287 -29.94 12.40 -3.88
N THR A 288 -29.52 12.15 -5.12
CA THR A 288 -28.09 12.16 -5.50
C THR A 288 -27.59 13.57 -5.77
N ASN A 289 -26.45 13.93 -5.14
CA ASN A 289 -25.64 15.09 -5.47
C ASN A 289 -24.38 14.66 -6.22
N GLU A 290 -23.86 15.53 -7.06
CA GLU A 290 -22.57 15.37 -7.75
C GLU A 290 -21.49 16.14 -7.00
N LEU A 291 -20.31 15.54 -6.89
CA LEU A 291 -19.14 16.12 -6.23
C LEU A 291 -17.96 16.11 -7.19
N ARG A 292 -17.22 17.21 -7.22
CA ARG A 292 -15.95 17.31 -7.91
C ARG A 292 -14.88 17.71 -6.92
N ILE A 293 -13.79 16.96 -6.89
CA ILE A 293 -12.59 17.24 -6.11
C ILE A 293 -11.49 17.58 -7.11
N GLU A 294 -10.86 18.72 -6.92
CA GLU A 294 -9.68 19.15 -7.66
C GLU A 294 -8.48 19.19 -6.71
N VAL A 295 -7.31 18.77 -7.20
CA VAL A 295 -6.03 18.92 -6.52
C VAL A 295 -5.12 19.79 -7.38
N GLU A 296 -4.46 20.77 -6.76
CA GLU A 296 -3.48 21.64 -7.42
C GLU A 296 -2.27 21.80 -6.50
N THR A 297 -1.11 21.37 -6.97
CA THR A 297 0.16 21.36 -6.24
C THR A 297 1.28 21.89 -7.11
N ALA A 298 2.46 22.08 -6.52
CA ALA A 298 3.67 22.39 -7.29
C ALA A 298 4.09 21.26 -8.26
N LEU A 299 3.61 20.04 -8.06
CA LEU A 299 3.90 18.86 -8.89
C LEU A 299 2.94 18.72 -10.06
N GLY A 300 1.74 19.33 -9.99
CA GLY A 300 0.73 19.25 -11.03
C GLY A 300 -0.69 19.40 -10.50
N SER A 301 -1.66 19.11 -11.36
CA SER A 301 -3.06 19.22 -11.02
C SER A 301 -3.88 18.03 -11.53
N GLY A 302 -5.02 17.79 -10.89
CA GLY A 302 -5.95 16.74 -11.28
C GLY A 302 -7.35 16.97 -10.74
N ALA A 303 -8.32 16.24 -11.28
CA ALA A 303 -9.69 16.33 -10.81
C ALA A 303 -10.41 14.97 -10.93
N VAL A 304 -11.35 14.73 -10.03
CA VAL A 304 -12.26 13.59 -10.10
C VAL A 304 -13.70 14.06 -9.86
N ASN A 305 -14.64 13.45 -10.58
CA ASN A 305 -16.05 13.60 -10.34
C ASN A 305 -16.61 12.31 -9.74
N THR A 306 -17.49 12.46 -8.76
CA THR A 306 -18.25 11.36 -8.15
C THR A 306 -19.66 11.80 -7.80
N THR A 307 -20.48 10.89 -7.31
CA THR A 307 -21.83 11.18 -6.84
C THR A 307 -22.03 10.55 -5.47
N PHE A 308 -22.87 11.15 -4.64
CA PHE A 308 -23.25 10.56 -3.35
C PHE A 308 -24.76 10.69 -3.12
N ASP A 309 -25.30 9.80 -2.31
CA ASP A 309 -26.71 9.80 -1.94
C ASP A 309 -26.94 10.75 -0.75
N ALA A 310 -27.55 11.89 -1.02
CA ALA A 310 -27.94 12.88 -0.02
C ALA A 310 -29.35 12.65 0.57
N THR A 311 -29.95 11.50 0.29
CA THR A 311 -31.29 11.16 0.81
C THR A 311 -31.29 11.20 2.34
N GLY A 312 -32.21 11.97 2.89
CA GLY A 312 -32.32 12.15 4.35
C GLY A 312 -31.37 13.18 4.94
N PHE A 313 -30.56 13.87 4.13
CA PHE A 313 -29.78 15.00 4.62
C PHE A 313 -30.69 16.12 5.06
N GLN A 314 -30.34 16.76 6.18
CA GLN A 314 -31.14 17.80 6.80
C GLN A 314 -30.23 18.77 7.58
N SER A 315 -30.78 19.90 7.98
CA SER A 315 -30.10 20.83 8.85
C SER A 315 -29.85 20.17 10.22
N GLY A 316 -28.65 20.37 10.76
CA GLY A 316 -28.25 19.80 12.03
C GLY A 316 -26.77 19.97 12.28
N SER A 317 -26.31 19.67 13.49
CA SER A 317 -24.90 19.59 13.83
C SER A 317 -24.23 18.46 13.06
N CYS A 318 -23.16 18.79 12.34
CA CYS A 318 -22.37 17.83 11.57
C CYS A 318 -20.94 17.88 12.15
N GLU A 319 -20.46 16.75 12.65
CA GLU A 319 -19.15 16.64 13.27
C GLU A 319 -18.18 15.94 12.32
N LEU A 320 -17.01 16.56 12.12
CA LEU A 320 -15.87 15.97 11.39
C LEU A 320 -14.90 15.34 12.39
N PHE A 321 -14.09 14.39 11.94
CA PHE A 321 -13.08 13.74 12.78
C PHE A 321 -11.90 14.66 13.07
#